data_f897c0ff740ba8726d40fba7e2e06f65
#
_entry.id   f897c0ff740ba8726d40fba7e2e06f65
#
_cell.length_a   1.000
_cell.length_b   1.000
_cell.length_c   1.000
_cell.angle_alpha   90.00
_cell.angle_beta   90.00
_cell.angle_gamma   90.00
#
_symmetry.space_group_name_H-M   'P 1'
#
loop_
_entity.id
_entity.type
_entity.pdbx_description
1 polymer ?
#
loop_
_entity_poly.entity_id
_entity_poly.type
_entity_poly.pdbx_seq_one_letter_code
_entity_poly.pdbx_strand_id
1 'polypeptide(L)'
;MCLTSFAQSNSDRISFGVGALYERGLDATLSWEHETKYHNAWEFFANGYIKWDNCESCGHVCPESFWKNYRTWGVGVAYKPCVWRGRNNYGNLRIGASAGSNTDKFIGGIHVGYEHNYALRKGWVLYWQAKCDLIVPDRKDLFRTGVVIGFKIPTLKN
;
A
#
# COMPACT_ATOMS: atom_id res chain seq x y z
N MET A 1 -24.97 -26.81 -13.31
CA MET A 1 -24.50 -25.65 -12.53
C MET A 1 -23.50 -24.89 -13.36
N CYS A 2 -23.90 -23.80 -13.97
CA CYS A 2 -23.03 -22.96 -14.81
C CYS A 2 -22.08 -22.19 -13.89
N LEU A 3 -20.81 -22.59 -13.88
CA LEU A 3 -19.74 -21.81 -13.25
C LEU A 3 -19.49 -20.62 -14.17
N THR A 4 -20.13 -19.50 -13.86
CA THR A 4 -19.77 -18.23 -14.47
C THR A 4 -18.32 -17.94 -14.10
N SER A 5 -17.42 -18.27 -15.02
CA SER A 5 -16.08 -17.72 -15.05
C SER A 5 -16.24 -16.21 -15.05
N PHE A 6 -15.93 -15.56 -13.95
CA PHE A 6 -15.76 -14.11 -13.92
C PHE A 6 -14.51 -13.76 -14.72
N ALA A 7 -14.67 -13.75 -16.04
CA ALA A 7 -13.78 -13.00 -16.91
C ALA A 7 -14.05 -11.53 -16.57
N GLN A 8 -13.36 -11.04 -15.58
CA GLN A 8 -13.56 -9.70 -15.04
C GLN A 8 -13.10 -8.70 -16.10
N SER A 9 -14.07 -8.10 -16.73
CA SER A 9 -13.85 -6.92 -17.57
C SER A 9 -13.42 -5.77 -16.67
N ASN A 10 -12.49 -4.94 -17.11
CA ASN A 10 -12.02 -3.71 -16.51
C ASN A 10 -12.86 -3.25 -15.31
N SER A 11 -12.33 -3.33 -14.11
CA SER A 11 -13.02 -2.91 -12.89
C SER A 11 -12.19 -1.88 -12.14
N ASP A 12 -12.85 -0.81 -11.74
CA ASP A 12 -12.26 0.21 -10.90
C ASP A 12 -12.55 -0.10 -9.44
N ARG A 13 -11.56 0.06 -8.59
CA ARG A 13 -11.67 -0.15 -7.15
C ARG A 13 -11.01 0.96 -6.38
N ILE A 14 -11.60 1.29 -5.24
CA ILE A 14 -10.95 2.11 -4.22
C ILE A 14 -10.43 1.16 -3.15
N SER A 15 -9.18 1.32 -2.76
CA SER A 15 -8.59 0.49 -1.71
C SER A 15 -8.11 1.34 -0.54
N PHE A 16 -8.23 0.76 0.63
CA PHE A 16 -7.70 1.29 1.87
C PHE A 16 -6.86 0.21 2.56
N GLY A 17 -5.65 0.57 2.98
CA GLY A 17 -4.74 -0.32 3.67
C GLY A 17 -4.05 0.35 4.84
N VAL A 18 -3.79 -0.44 5.87
CA VAL A 18 -2.95 -0.05 7.01
C VAL A 18 -1.85 -1.08 7.19
N GLY A 19 -0.67 -0.62 7.52
CA GLY A 19 0.50 -1.48 7.64
C GLY A 19 1.38 -1.16 8.82
N ALA A 20 2.07 -2.19 9.30
CA ALA A 20 3.14 -2.06 10.26
C ALA A 20 4.47 -2.30 9.56
N LEU A 21 5.40 -1.37 9.76
CA LEU A 21 6.73 -1.42 9.19
C LEU A 21 7.76 -1.79 10.26
N TYR A 22 8.81 -2.50 9.86
CA TYR A 22 9.80 -3.10 10.75
C TYR A 22 10.42 -2.11 11.74
N GLU A 23 10.65 -0.88 11.32
CA GLU A 23 11.26 0.16 12.14
C GLU A 23 10.27 0.95 13.02
N ARG A 24 9.26 0.32 13.59
CA ARG A 24 8.23 0.93 14.44
C ARG A 24 7.43 2.02 13.72
N GLY A 25 7.16 1.79 12.44
CA GLY A 25 6.38 2.70 11.61
C GLY A 25 4.97 2.18 11.37
N LEU A 26 4.03 3.08 11.22
CA LEU A 26 2.67 2.85 10.75
C LEU A 26 2.49 3.50 9.39
N ASP A 27 1.94 2.73 8.46
CA ASP A 27 1.63 3.19 7.10
C ASP A 27 0.13 3.11 6.87
N ALA A 28 -0.44 4.16 6.30
CA ALA A 28 -1.81 4.17 5.84
C ALA A 28 -1.82 4.54 4.35
N THR A 29 -2.46 3.73 3.54
CA THR A 29 -2.53 3.93 2.09
C THR A 29 -3.97 3.97 1.64
N LEU A 30 -4.32 4.99 0.86
CA LEU A 30 -5.56 5.11 0.12
C LEU A 30 -5.20 5.06 -1.36
N SER A 31 -5.89 4.22 -2.15
CA SER A 31 -5.62 4.18 -3.58
C SER A 31 -6.87 3.94 -4.42
N TRP A 32 -6.77 4.37 -5.67
CA TRP A 32 -7.65 4.00 -6.75
C TRP A 32 -6.93 3.06 -7.70
N GLU A 33 -7.53 1.91 -7.96
CA GLU A 33 -6.98 0.83 -8.77
C GLU A 33 -7.85 0.59 -9.99
N HIS A 34 -7.26 0.65 -11.16
CA HIS A 34 -7.86 0.25 -12.42
C HIS A 34 -7.37 -1.14 -12.80
N GLU A 35 -8.19 -2.15 -12.59
CA GLU A 35 -7.88 -3.52 -12.96
C GLU A 35 -8.20 -3.78 -14.43
N THR A 36 -7.20 -4.20 -15.18
CA THR A 36 -7.31 -4.59 -16.57
C THR A 36 -7.58 -6.10 -16.70
N LYS A 37 -7.60 -6.60 -17.93
CA LYS A 37 -7.70 -8.05 -18.18
C LYS A 37 -6.59 -8.79 -17.42
N TYR A 38 -6.93 -9.99 -16.95
CA TYR A 38 -5.99 -10.90 -16.29
C TYR A 38 -5.46 -10.43 -14.92
N HIS A 39 -6.20 -9.62 -14.20
CA HIS A 39 -5.83 -9.09 -12.86
C HIS A 39 -4.56 -8.25 -12.84
N ASN A 40 -4.10 -7.76 -13.99
CA ASN A 40 -3.11 -6.70 -14.00
C ASN A 40 -3.80 -5.39 -13.64
N ALA A 41 -3.13 -4.53 -12.91
CA ALA A 41 -3.74 -3.28 -12.48
C ALA A 41 -2.77 -2.10 -12.51
N TRP A 42 -3.32 -0.92 -12.72
CA TRP A 42 -2.69 0.35 -12.42
C TRP A 42 -3.27 0.91 -11.13
N GLU A 43 -2.42 1.36 -10.26
CA GLU A 43 -2.78 1.94 -8.97
C GLU A 43 -2.28 3.37 -8.87
N PHE A 44 -3.18 4.29 -8.53
CA PHE A 44 -2.83 5.63 -8.09
C PHE A 44 -3.05 5.69 -6.59
N PHE A 45 -2.02 6.00 -5.82
CA PHE A 45 -2.08 5.92 -4.38
C PHE A 45 -1.61 7.19 -3.69
N ALA A 46 -2.18 7.43 -2.52
CA ALA A 46 -1.68 8.37 -1.52
C ALA A 46 -1.34 7.58 -0.27
N ASN A 47 -0.17 7.79 0.29
CA ASN A 47 0.24 7.15 1.52
C ASN A 47 0.68 8.17 2.56
N GLY A 48 0.39 7.85 3.82
CA GLY A 48 0.89 8.55 4.99
C GLY A 48 1.67 7.57 5.86
N TYR A 49 2.84 7.98 6.31
CA TYR A 49 3.70 7.17 7.16
C TYR A 49 4.08 7.94 8.41
N ILE A 50 4.05 7.26 9.55
CA ILE A 50 4.46 7.79 10.85
C ILE A 50 5.41 6.80 11.49
N LYS A 51 6.58 7.29 11.94
CA LYS A 51 7.58 6.51 12.66
C LYS A 51 7.73 7.07 14.06
N TRP A 52 7.73 6.21 15.07
CA TRP A 52 7.93 6.59 16.46
C TRP A 52 9.38 6.39 16.88
N ASP A 53 9.99 7.49 17.31
CA ASP A 53 11.29 7.46 17.96
C ASP A 53 11.14 7.32 19.48
N ASN A 54 12.10 6.67 20.11
CA ASN A 54 12.15 6.61 21.57
C ASN A 54 12.49 8.01 22.12
N CYS A 55 11.90 8.35 23.25
CA CYS A 55 12.25 9.55 23.99
C CYS A 55 13.71 9.44 24.49
N GLU A 56 14.52 10.46 24.27
CA GLU A 56 15.93 10.49 24.70
C GLU A 56 16.10 10.40 26.22
N SER A 57 15.11 10.87 26.98
CA SER A 57 15.15 10.91 28.45
C SER A 57 14.67 9.62 29.14
N CYS A 58 13.70 8.91 28.55
CA CYS A 58 13.12 7.71 29.19
C CYS A 58 13.37 6.40 28.41
N GLY A 59 13.91 6.48 27.18
CA GLY A 59 14.19 5.30 26.36
C GLY A 59 12.94 4.60 25.79
N HIS A 60 11.75 5.10 26.09
CA HIS A 60 10.47 4.53 25.67
C HIS A 60 9.66 5.51 24.82
N VAL A 61 8.66 5.00 24.11
CA VAL A 61 7.68 5.85 23.42
C VAL A 61 6.80 6.50 24.49
N CYS A 62 6.88 7.82 24.65
CA CYS A 62 6.08 8.58 25.57
C CYS A 62 5.15 9.57 24.82
N PRO A 63 4.13 10.17 25.48
CA PRO A 63 3.20 11.08 24.81
C PRO A 63 3.89 12.25 24.08
N GLU A 64 4.99 12.75 24.62
CA GLU A 64 5.75 13.83 23.96
C GLU A 64 6.45 13.36 22.70
N SER A 65 7.04 12.13 22.70
CA SER A 65 7.66 11.57 21.52
C SER A 65 6.62 11.15 20.48
N PHE A 66 5.40 10.82 20.91
CA PHE A 66 4.30 10.50 20.02
C PHE A 66 3.91 11.68 19.12
N TRP A 67 3.98 12.90 19.60
CA TRP A 67 3.63 14.10 18.82
C TRP A 67 4.81 14.68 18.04
N LYS A 68 6.06 14.36 18.40
CA LYS A 68 7.29 14.78 17.71
C LYS A 68 7.75 13.74 16.66
N ASN A 69 6.84 12.94 16.13
CA ASN A 69 7.13 11.84 15.24
C ASN A 69 7.61 12.29 13.86
N TYR A 70 8.50 11.47 13.30
CA TYR A 70 8.82 11.55 11.89
C TYR A 70 7.58 11.18 11.04
N ARG A 71 7.16 12.08 10.19
CA ARG A 71 5.98 11.91 9.33
C ARG A 71 6.35 12.14 7.89
N THR A 72 5.81 11.29 7.02
CA THR A 72 5.89 11.52 5.59
C THR A 72 4.53 11.29 4.96
N TRP A 73 4.28 12.02 3.89
CA TRP A 73 3.15 11.77 3.01
C TRP A 73 3.63 11.79 1.57
N GLY A 74 2.95 11.08 0.71
CA GLY A 74 3.28 11.01 -0.70
C GLY A 74 2.11 10.56 -1.55
N VAL A 75 2.21 10.87 -2.82
CA VAL A 75 1.31 10.39 -3.87
C VAL A 75 2.13 9.69 -4.93
N GLY A 76 1.59 8.66 -5.53
CA GLY A 76 2.34 7.87 -6.49
C GLY A 76 1.49 7.03 -7.42
N VAL A 77 2.19 6.34 -8.30
CA VAL A 77 1.61 5.41 -9.24
C VAL A 77 2.36 4.08 -9.16
N ALA A 78 1.63 2.98 -9.26
CA ALA A 78 2.21 1.65 -9.31
C ALA A 78 1.54 0.81 -10.41
N TYR A 79 2.33 -0.06 -11.01
CA TYR A 79 1.86 -1.12 -11.88
C TYR A 79 1.90 -2.46 -11.14
N LYS A 80 0.82 -3.22 -11.26
CA LYS A 80 0.63 -4.49 -10.56
C LYS A 80 0.40 -5.64 -11.55
N PRO A 81 1.46 -6.21 -12.15
CA PRO A 81 1.32 -7.43 -12.95
C PRO A 81 0.89 -8.60 -12.08
N CYS A 82 -0.07 -9.37 -12.57
CA CYS A 82 -0.52 -10.58 -11.92
C CYS A 82 0.47 -11.72 -12.19
N VAL A 83 1.09 -12.23 -11.13
CA VAL A 83 2.10 -13.30 -11.20
C VAL A 83 1.55 -14.67 -10.82
N TRP A 84 0.42 -14.71 -10.14
CA TRP A 84 -0.21 -15.96 -9.72
C TRP A 84 -1.73 -15.85 -9.68
N ARG A 85 -2.44 -16.91 -10.05
CA ARG A 85 -3.91 -16.96 -10.07
C ARG A 85 -4.41 -18.28 -9.53
N GLY A 86 -5.33 -18.19 -8.57
CA GLY A 86 -6.13 -19.28 -8.08
C GLY A 86 -7.61 -19.10 -8.40
N ARG A 87 -8.47 -19.89 -7.80
CA ARG A 87 -9.91 -19.85 -8.04
C ARG A 87 -10.58 -18.60 -7.48
N ASN A 88 -10.20 -18.21 -6.25
CA ASN A 88 -10.79 -17.08 -5.52
C ASN A 88 -9.71 -16.09 -5.03
N ASN A 89 -8.47 -16.27 -5.45
CA ASN A 89 -7.35 -15.46 -5.01
C ASN A 89 -6.36 -15.27 -6.15
N TYR A 90 -5.59 -14.20 -6.09
CA TYR A 90 -4.55 -13.91 -7.07
C TYR A 90 -3.44 -13.08 -6.41
N GLY A 91 -2.24 -13.19 -6.95
CA GLY A 91 -1.06 -12.49 -6.49
C GLY A 91 -0.54 -11.52 -7.52
N ASN A 92 -0.24 -10.30 -7.09
CA ASN A 92 0.35 -9.26 -7.91
C ASN A 92 1.74 -8.87 -7.39
N LEU A 93 2.67 -8.69 -8.30
CA LEU A 93 3.88 -7.93 -7.98
C LEU A 93 3.53 -6.44 -8.07
N ARG A 94 3.89 -5.63 -7.09
CA ARG A 94 3.66 -4.19 -7.10
C ARG A 94 4.97 -3.47 -7.34
N ILE A 95 5.04 -2.64 -8.38
CA ILE A 95 6.20 -1.82 -8.73
C ILE A 95 5.70 -0.41 -8.96
N GLY A 96 6.25 0.56 -8.23
CA GLY A 96 5.75 1.92 -8.30
C GLY A 96 6.76 2.97 -7.91
N ALA A 97 6.37 4.21 -8.10
CA ALA A 97 7.12 5.38 -7.68
C ALA A 97 6.18 6.41 -7.06
N SER A 98 6.69 7.18 -6.13
CA SER A 98 5.97 8.26 -5.47
C SER A 98 6.80 9.52 -5.31
N ALA A 99 6.11 10.61 -5.09
CA ALA A 99 6.67 11.88 -4.71
C ALA A 99 5.88 12.44 -3.51
N GLY A 100 6.57 13.08 -2.59
CA GLY A 100 5.94 13.56 -1.36
C GLY A 100 6.85 14.46 -0.54
N SER A 101 6.57 14.54 0.74
CA SER A 101 7.34 15.35 1.67
C SER A 101 7.41 14.71 3.06
N ASN A 102 8.50 14.95 3.75
CA ASN A 102 8.67 14.61 5.15
C ASN A 102 8.47 15.81 6.10
N THR A 103 7.67 16.81 5.69
CA THR A 103 7.44 18.08 6.36
C THR A 103 8.54 19.12 6.08
N ASP A 104 9.81 18.70 5.98
CA ASP A 104 10.96 19.62 5.82
C ASP A 104 11.49 19.64 4.39
N LYS A 105 11.41 18.50 3.69
CA LYS A 105 12.02 18.30 2.38
C LYS A 105 11.10 17.52 1.45
N PHE A 106 11.28 17.76 0.15
CA PHE A 106 10.71 16.91 -0.88
C PHE A 106 11.42 15.56 -0.90
N ILE A 107 10.65 14.48 -0.97
CA ILE A 107 11.15 13.11 -1.04
C ILE A 107 10.55 12.39 -2.25
N GLY A 108 11.35 11.53 -2.86
CA GLY A 108 10.90 10.57 -3.87
C GLY A 108 10.95 9.15 -3.32
N GLY A 109 10.09 8.28 -3.79
CA GLY A 109 10.06 6.88 -3.37
C GLY A 109 9.95 5.92 -4.53
N ILE A 110 10.65 4.78 -4.42
CA ILE A 110 10.45 3.61 -5.26
C ILE A 110 9.84 2.52 -4.39
N HIS A 111 8.78 1.90 -4.89
CA HIS A 111 8.00 0.92 -4.16
C HIS A 111 8.06 -0.42 -4.88
N VAL A 112 8.44 -1.46 -4.16
CA VAL A 112 8.40 -2.84 -4.64
C VAL A 112 7.69 -3.69 -3.60
N GLY A 113 6.80 -4.58 -4.03
CA GLY A 113 6.08 -5.43 -3.11
C GLY A 113 5.37 -6.59 -3.79
N TYR A 114 4.88 -7.50 -2.98
CA TYR A 114 3.98 -8.56 -3.38
C TYR A 114 2.65 -8.39 -2.67
N GLU A 115 1.58 -8.38 -3.42
CA GLU A 115 0.22 -8.25 -2.92
C GLU A 115 -0.57 -9.53 -3.21
N HIS A 116 -1.19 -10.08 -2.18
CA HIS A 116 -2.06 -11.24 -2.29
C HIS A 116 -3.50 -10.85 -2.03
N ASN A 117 -4.37 -11.18 -2.98
CA ASN A 117 -5.75 -10.72 -3.04
C ASN A 117 -6.71 -11.91 -2.88
N TYR A 118 -7.71 -11.77 -2.03
CA TYR A 118 -8.79 -12.71 -1.81
C TYR A 118 -10.11 -12.09 -2.26
N ALA A 119 -10.68 -12.63 -3.34
CA ALA A 119 -11.96 -12.17 -3.85
C ALA A 119 -13.09 -12.60 -2.90
N LEU A 120 -13.83 -11.63 -2.40
CA LEU A 120 -14.99 -11.80 -1.55
C LEU A 120 -16.29 -11.67 -2.36
N ARG A 121 -17.42 -11.86 -1.68
CA ARG A 121 -18.74 -11.64 -2.30
C ARG A 121 -18.94 -10.16 -2.65
N LYS A 122 -19.76 -9.89 -3.66
CA LYS A 122 -20.11 -8.54 -4.15
C LYS A 122 -18.93 -7.73 -4.72
N GLY A 123 -17.84 -8.40 -5.17
CA GLY A 123 -16.71 -7.73 -5.79
C GLY A 123 -15.71 -7.10 -4.82
N TRP A 124 -15.93 -7.22 -3.52
CA TRP A 124 -14.94 -6.81 -2.50
C TRP A 124 -13.71 -7.71 -2.55
N VAL A 125 -12.57 -7.16 -2.23
CA VAL A 125 -11.31 -7.92 -2.15
C VAL A 125 -10.63 -7.57 -0.82
N LEU A 126 -10.28 -8.60 -0.05
CA LEU A 126 -9.36 -8.49 1.06
C LEU A 126 -7.95 -8.70 0.51
N TYR A 127 -6.98 -7.88 0.91
CA TYR A 127 -5.60 -8.09 0.51
C TYR A 127 -4.62 -7.95 1.67
N TRP A 128 -3.48 -8.61 1.54
CA TRP A 128 -2.29 -8.30 2.29
C TRP A 128 -1.14 -8.07 1.30
N GLN A 129 -0.21 -7.22 1.69
CA GLN A 129 0.92 -6.82 0.88
C GLN A 129 2.20 -6.83 1.72
N ALA A 130 3.22 -7.55 1.26
CA ALA A 130 4.58 -7.35 1.73
C ALA A 130 5.23 -6.29 0.83
N LYS A 131 5.78 -5.23 1.42
CA LYS A 131 6.36 -4.12 0.67
C LYS A 131 7.76 -3.77 1.17
N CYS A 132 8.56 -3.25 0.25
CA CYS A 132 9.82 -2.62 0.51
C CYS A 132 9.87 -1.30 -0.27
N ASP A 133 10.01 -0.20 0.44
CA ASP A 133 10.07 1.13 -0.14
C ASP A 133 11.48 1.69 0.03
N LEU A 134 12.01 2.29 -1.03
CA LEU A 134 13.25 3.06 -1.03
C LEU A 134 12.91 4.54 -1.11
N ILE A 135 13.24 5.33 -0.10
CA ILE A 135 12.91 6.75 0.00
C ILE A 135 14.19 7.60 -0.14
N VAL A 136 14.19 8.52 -1.10
CA VAL A 136 15.34 9.36 -1.44
C VAL A 136 14.91 10.84 -1.48
N PRO A 137 15.68 11.80 -0.98
CA PRO A 137 16.93 11.71 -0.25
C PRO A 137 16.73 11.68 1.27
N ASP A 138 16.26 10.60 1.85
CA ASP A 138 16.08 10.52 3.28
C ASP A 138 17.10 9.56 3.92
N ARG A 139 18.09 10.12 4.63
CA ARG A 139 19.11 9.33 5.32
C ARG A 139 18.60 8.65 6.60
N LYS A 140 17.49 9.16 7.18
CA LYS A 140 16.95 8.63 8.43
C LYS A 140 16.06 7.40 8.21
N ASP A 141 15.55 7.22 7.00
CA ASP A 141 14.55 6.20 6.71
C ASP A 141 14.60 5.77 5.23
N LEU A 142 15.80 5.36 4.81
CA LEU A 142 16.07 5.01 3.41
C LEU A 142 15.27 3.81 2.94
N PHE A 143 15.14 2.77 3.78
CA PHE A 143 14.42 1.55 3.47
C PHE A 143 13.27 1.33 4.45
N ARG A 144 12.07 1.09 3.93
CA ARG A 144 10.86 0.79 4.70
C ARG A 144 10.34 -0.55 4.27
N THR A 145 10.47 -1.54 5.13
CA THR A 145 9.96 -2.90 4.86
C THR A 145 8.86 -3.24 5.85
N GLY A 146 7.77 -3.83 5.37
CA GLY A 146 6.67 -4.21 6.25
C GLY A 146 5.53 -4.90 5.54
N VAL A 147 4.45 -5.06 6.29
CA VAL A 147 3.23 -5.72 5.82
C VAL A 147 2.05 -4.76 5.97
N VAL A 148 1.26 -4.68 4.93
CA VAL A 148 0.01 -3.91 4.86
C VAL A 148 -1.15 -4.88 4.70
N ILE A 149 -2.27 -4.61 5.36
CA ILE A 149 -3.53 -5.33 5.19
C ILE A 149 -4.61 -4.31 4.84
N GLY A 150 -5.49 -4.66 3.94
CA GLY A 150 -6.53 -3.74 3.51
C GLY A 150 -7.66 -4.38 2.73
N PHE A 151 -8.58 -3.51 2.31
CA PHE A 151 -9.75 -3.87 1.53
C PHE A 151 -9.81 -3.05 0.24
N LYS A 152 -10.32 -3.69 -0.81
CA LYS A 152 -10.67 -3.02 -2.07
C LYS A 152 -12.17 -3.10 -2.27
N ILE A 153 -12.76 -1.97 -2.57
CA ILE A 153 -14.19 -1.79 -2.77
C ILE A 153 -14.43 -1.48 -4.24
N PRO A 154 -15.28 -2.22 -4.96
CA PRO A 154 -15.57 -1.92 -6.34
C PRO A 154 -16.27 -0.56 -6.43
N THR A 155 -15.79 0.28 -7.33
CA THR A 155 -16.50 1.52 -7.66
C THR A 155 -17.73 1.16 -8.47
N LEU A 156 -18.90 1.64 -8.06
CA LEU A 156 -20.15 1.41 -8.79
C LEU A 156 -19.98 1.91 -10.22
N LYS A 157 -20.03 1.01 -11.19
CA LYS A 157 -20.25 1.39 -12.58
C LYS A 157 -21.70 1.85 -12.70
N ASN A 158 -21.89 3.14 -13.01
CA ASN A 158 -23.13 3.62 -13.60
C ASN A 158 -23.31 3.03 -15.01
#